data_5849aae938488418dfb32c1db7a49833
#
_entry.id   5849aae938488418dfb32c1db7a49833
#
_cell.length_a   1.000
_cell.length_b   1.000
_cell.length_c   1.000
_cell.angle_alpha   90.00
_cell.angle_beta   90.00
_cell.angle_gamma   90.00
#
_symmetry.space_group_name_H-M   'P 1'
#
loop_
_entity.id
_entity.type
_entity.pdbx_description
1 polymer ?
#
loop_
_entity_poly.entity_id
_entity_poly.type
_entity_poly.pdbx_seq_one_letter_code
_entity_poly.pdbx_strand_id
1 'polypeptide(L)'
;MYQIKKSAVALAVALSMSAAAPALANSTNGSIQGTSVQVNGSGLANVTITIENLETGLTRSVQSDESGDFRFPLLPAGNYKVTAEKNGFRTTIQDSVKVGISGKTNLDMRLASDDVERIEVTGTTIAMVDVTSSSTGIVVDSVTLDRVPVPRNLTSVALLAPGTTQGDSAFGDLPSIGGASVGENGYYINGLNITNFRTGVGSSEPPFDMYETFEVKTGGYSAEFGRVTGGVINAKTKSGTNEFKAGANFYWEPDALREQRNSSRNNVNGLYRIDNTQDEVNEWDVNVWASGALIEDKLFFYALFNPRSAENNYVGEQTNTADGVLQNGTFEKDEDAFWVAKLDWYVTENNILEITAFSDERSTEITTYDSVDGGDFTNGRVGYEDEGGLNYTAKWTSIINDDFSVSAQYGVN
;
A
#
# COMPACT_ATOMS: atom_id res chain seq x y z
N MET A 1 46.08 28.53 3.90
CA MET A 1 45.78 27.24 3.30
C MET A 1 45.54 26.21 4.39
N TYR A 2 44.28 26.06 4.84
CA TYR A 2 43.94 25.21 5.98
C TYR A 2 43.77 23.77 5.46
N GLN A 3 44.66 22.90 5.84
CA GLN A 3 44.46 21.44 5.70
C GLN A 3 43.54 20.97 6.83
N ILE A 4 42.26 20.86 6.58
CA ILE A 4 41.34 20.12 7.44
C ILE A 4 41.72 18.66 7.35
N LYS A 5 42.26 18.11 8.45
CA LYS A 5 42.67 16.71 8.50
C LYS A 5 41.45 15.83 8.25
N LYS A 6 41.49 15.00 7.23
CA LYS A 6 40.42 14.05 6.84
C LYS A 6 39.89 13.21 8.01
N SER A 7 40.71 12.99 9.04
CA SER A 7 40.32 12.33 10.30
C SER A 7 39.32 13.11 11.15
N ALA A 8 39.35 14.46 11.12
CA ALA A 8 38.41 15.28 11.91
C ALA A 8 37.00 15.30 11.29
N VAL A 9 36.93 15.24 9.95
CA VAL A 9 35.65 15.14 9.24
C VAL A 9 35.05 13.74 9.41
N ALA A 10 35.86 12.69 9.35
CA ALA A 10 35.41 11.31 9.60
C ALA A 10 34.91 11.14 11.05
N LEU A 11 35.58 11.77 12.04
CA LEU A 11 35.15 11.72 13.42
C LEU A 11 33.87 12.53 13.67
N ALA A 12 33.68 13.68 12.99
CA ALA A 12 32.47 14.48 13.06
C ALA A 12 31.27 13.77 12.43
N VAL A 13 31.46 13.05 11.32
CA VAL A 13 30.44 12.22 10.67
C VAL A 13 30.10 11.01 11.56
N ALA A 14 31.08 10.36 12.17
CA ALA A 14 30.84 9.25 13.10
C ALA A 14 30.10 9.70 14.37
N LEU A 15 30.42 10.90 14.92
CA LEU A 15 29.70 11.46 16.07
C LEU A 15 28.30 11.96 15.73
N SER A 16 28.04 12.42 14.52
CA SER A 16 26.69 12.79 14.08
C SER A 16 25.78 11.57 13.84
N MET A 17 26.37 10.41 13.49
CA MET A 17 25.63 9.14 13.39
C MET A 17 25.29 8.52 14.75
N SER A 18 26.05 8.80 15.80
CA SER A 18 25.80 8.27 17.15
C SER A 18 24.68 9.01 17.92
N ALA A 19 24.23 10.16 17.42
CA ALA A 19 23.11 10.91 17.99
C ALA A 19 21.78 10.68 17.25
N ALA A 20 21.76 9.86 16.19
CA ALA A 20 20.53 9.41 15.56
C ALA A 20 19.88 8.40 16.49
N ALA A 21 18.83 8.81 17.22
CA ALA A 21 17.89 7.84 17.79
C ALA A 21 17.49 6.87 16.69
N PRO A 22 17.35 5.55 16.96
CA PRO A 22 16.93 4.59 15.97
C PRO A 22 15.58 5.02 15.44
N ALA A 23 15.55 5.66 14.28
CA ALA A 23 14.34 5.84 13.52
C ALA A 23 13.96 4.44 13.06
N LEU A 24 12.93 3.85 13.67
CA LEU A 24 12.33 2.60 13.22
C LEU A 24 11.58 2.87 11.92
N ALA A 25 12.33 3.19 10.88
CA ALA A 25 11.79 3.49 9.56
C ALA A 25 11.75 2.19 8.77
N ASN A 26 10.61 1.49 8.83
CA ASN A 26 10.30 0.54 7.78
C ASN A 26 8.81 0.21 7.68
N SER A 27 8.10 1.03 6.95
CA SER A 27 6.65 0.96 6.76
C SER A 27 6.17 -0.25 5.93
N THR A 28 7.07 -0.97 5.25
CA THR A 28 6.70 -2.07 4.33
C THR A 28 7.02 -3.46 4.86
N ASN A 29 7.75 -3.56 5.97
CA ASN A 29 8.15 -4.82 6.60
C ASN A 29 7.48 -4.97 7.96
N GLY A 30 7.30 -6.23 8.38
CA GLY A 30 6.83 -6.56 9.71
C GLY A 30 7.93 -7.16 10.58
N SER A 31 7.54 -7.75 11.69
CA SER A 31 8.46 -8.44 12.60
C SER A 31 7.76 -9.61 13.29
N ILE A 32 8.53 -10.64 13.66
CA ILE A 32 8.12 -11.67 14.61
C ILE A 32 8.95 -11.49 15.87
N GLN A 33 8.30 -11.51 17.02
CA GLN A 33 8.95 -11.52 18.33
C GLN A 33 8.20 -12.43 19.27
N GLY A 34 8.86 -12.91 20.31
CA GLY A 34 8.18 -13.79 21.25
C GLY A 34 9.12 -14.38 22.27
N THR A 35 8.59 -15.32 23.05
CA THR A 35 9.34 -15.97 24.13
C THR A 35 9.30 -17.47 23.93
N SER A 36 10.46 -18.12 24.02
CA SER A 36 10.57 -19.57 24.11
C SER A 36 10.46 -20.00 25.57
N VAL A 37 9.48 -20.83 25.88
CA VAL A 37 9.16 -21.24 27.26
C VAL A 37 9.03 -22.74 27.37
N GLN A 38 9.33 -23.27 28.57
CA GLN A 38 8.97 -24.63 28.91
C GLN A 38 7.46 -24.76 29.13
N VAL A 39 6.98 -25.99 29.17
CA VAL A 39 5.55 -26.29 29.50
C VAL A 39 5.15 -25.71 30.86
N ASN A 40 6.09 -25.57 31.82
CA ASN A 40 5.84 -24.97 33.13
C ASN A 40 5.81 -23.43 33.13
N GLY A 41 6.04 -22.78 31.95
CA GLY A 41 6.04 -21.33 31.80
C GLY A 41 7.40 -20.64 32.04
N SER A 42 8.46 -21.40 32.37
CA SER A 42 9.81 -20.83 32.54
C SER A 42 10.43 -20.51 31.17
N GLY A 43 11.08 -19.34 31.05
CA GLY A 43 11.84 -18.97 29.86
C GLY A 43 12.98 -19.96 29.56
N LEU A 44 13.22 -20.22 28.29
CA LEU A 44 14.27 -21.10 27.79
C LEU A 44 15.31 -20.30 27.00
N ALA A 45 16.49 -20.15 27.55
CA ALA A 45 17.63 -19.57 26.86
C ALA A 45 18.23 -20.51 25.81
N ASN A 46 18.93 -19.94 24.81
CA ASN A 46 19.66 -20.70 23.78
C ASN A 46 18.79 -21.73 23.05
N VAL A 47 17.54 -21.37 22.76
CA VAL A 47 16.70 -22.10 21.81
C VAL A 47 17.01 -21.55 20.42
N THR A 48 17.30 -22.41 19.47
CA THR A 48 17.42 -22.01 18.06
C THR A 48 16.03 -21.86 17.48
N ILE A 49 15.66 -20.61 17.13
CA ILE A 49 14.41 -20.31 16.46
C ILE A 49 14.73 -20.08 14.99
N THR A 50 14.08 -20.82 14.12
CA THR A 50 14.22 -20.69 12.66
C THR A 50 12.88 -20.31 12.07
N ILE A 51 12.87 -19.28 11.22
CA ILE A 51 11.72 -18.89 10.41
C ILE A 51 11.98 -19.23 8.95
N GLU A 52 10.95 -19.64 8.24
CA GLU A 52 10.95 -19.93 6.80
C GLU A 52 9.72 -19.30 6.18
N ASN A 53 9.90 -18.40 5.22
CA ASN A 53 8.78 -17.87 4.42
C ASN A 53 8.31 -18.94 3.47
N LEU A 54 7.03 -19.32 3.56
CA LEU A 54 6.46 -20.44 2.80
C LEU A 54 6.33 -20.17 1.30
N GLU A 55 6.42 -18.91 0.89
CA GLU A 55 6.21 -18.50 -0.50
C GLU A 55 7.54 -18.25 -1.23
N THR A 56 8.55 -17.76 -0.49
CA THR A 56 9.83 -17.34 -1.07
C THR A 56 11.03 -18.19 -0.62
N GLY A 57 10.84 -19.11 0.35
CA GLY A 57 11.93 -19.91 0.90
C GLY A 57 12.93 -19.13 1.77
N LEU A 58 12.71 -17.82 2.01
CA LEU A 58 13.58 -17.02 2.87
C LEU A 58 13.65 -17.63 4.26
N THR A 59 14.84 -18.05 4.67
CA THR A 59 15.09 -18.68 5.97
C THR A 59 16.02 -17.80 6.80
N ARG A 60 15.72 -17.63 8.10
CA ARG A 60 16.56 -16.94 9.08
C ARG A 60 16.49 -17.65 10.42
N SER A 61 17.57 -17.59 11.20
CA SER A 61 17.65 -18.21 12.51
C SER A 61 18.25 -17.26 13.54
N VAL A 62 17.71 -17.26 14.76
CA VAL A 62 18.21 -16.53 15.92
C VAL A 62 18.23 -17.45 17.12
N GLN A 63 18.95 -17.09 18.17
CA GLN A 63 18.90 -17.79 19.45
C GLN A 63 18.14 -16.94 20.48
N SER A 64 17.31 -17.58 21.30
CA SER A 64 16.68 -16.91 22.42
C SER A 64 17.69 -16.50 23.48
N ASP A 65 17.45 -15.34 24.09
CA ASP A 65 18.29 -14.79 25.18
C ASP A 65 18.11 -15.55 26.53
N GLU A 66 18.69 -15.00 27.61
CA GLU A 66 18.62 -15.59 28.95
C GLU A 66 17.18 -15.67 29.50
N SER A 67 16.28 -14.79 29.06
CA SER A 67 14.85 -14.75 29.41
C SER A 67 13.99 -15.65 28.52
N GLY A 68 14.58 -16.16 27.45
CA GLY A 68 13.89 -16.92 26.42
C GLY A 68 13.34 -16.04 25.28
N ASP A 69 13.61 -14.72 25.30
CA ASP A 69 13.09 -13.82 24.31
C ASP A 69 13.84 -13.94 22.96
N PHE A 70 13.10 -13.81 21.86
CA PHE A 70 13.66 -13.81 20.51
C PHE A 70 12.96 -12.78 19.62
N ARG A 71 13.67 -12.31 18.58
CA ARG A 71 13.13 -11.31 17.65
C ARG A 71 13.70 -11.46 16.25
N PHE A 72 12.82 -11.34 15.25
CA PHE A 72 13.14 -11.22 13.83
C PHE A 72 12.61 -9.86 13.32
N PRO A 73 13.46 -8.84 13.21
CA PRO A 73 13.08 -7.56 12.67
C PRO A 73 13.04 -7.59 11.13
N LEU A 74 12.31 -6.64 10.54
CA LEU A 74 12.33 -6.32 9.11
C LEU A 74 12.05 -7.52 8.19
N LEU A 75 11.02 -8.28 8.53
CA LEU A 75 10.55 -9.39 7.71
C LEU A 75 9.65 -8.89 6.59
N PRO A 76 9.86 -9.33 5.34
CA PRO A 76 8.86 -9.17 4.30
C PRO A 76 7.48 -9.67 4.76
N ALA A 77 6.40 -8.99 4.38
CA ALA A 77 5.07 -9.49 4.68
C ALA A 77 4.86 -10.84 3.97
N GLY A 78 4.15 -11.77 4.62
CA GLY A 78 3.93 -13.12 4.12
C GLY A 78 3.60 -14.11 5.22
N ASN A 79 3.52 -15.39 4.86
CA ASN A 79 3.25 -16.49 5.77
C ASN A 79 4.54 -17.25 6.10
N TYR A 80 4.79 -17.42 7.38
CA TYR A 80 6.01 -18.02 7.87
C TYR A 80 5.73 -19.31 8.65
N LYS A 81 6.63 -20.26 8.50
CA LYS A 81 6.77 -21.41 9.39
C LYS A 81 7.84 -21.06 10.41
N VAL A 82 7.56 -21.25 11.70
CA VAL A 82 8.48 -20.99 12.81
C VAL A 82 8.82 -22.31 13.49
N THR A 83 10.09 -22.63 13.58
CA THR A 83 10.59 -23.86 14.21
C THR A 83 11.49 -23.50 15.39
N ALA A 84 11.25 -24.11 16.54
CA ALA A 84 12.04 -23.94 17.75
C ALA A 84 12.72 -25.27 18.13
N GLU A 85 14.05 -25.26 18.27
CA GLU A 85 14.87 -26.45 18.54
C GLU A 85 15.83 -26.20 19.71
N LYS A 86 15.91 -27.18 20.59
CA LYS A 86 16.88 -27.21 21.70
C LYS A 86 17.18 -28.63 22.11
N ASN A 87 18.46 -28.94 22.39
CA ASN A 87 18.86 -30.24 22.88
C ASN A 87 18.13 -30.62 24.18
N GLY A 88 17.56 -31.82 24.24
CA GLY A 88 16.77 -32.34 25.37
C GLY A 88 15.33 -31.87 25.38
N PHE A 89 14.87 -31.23 24.29
CA PHE A 89 13.49 -30.78 24.07
C PHE A 89 13.00 -31.21 22.70
N ARG A 90 11.73 -31.47 22.61
CA ARG A 90 11.07 -31.77 21.31
C ARG A 90 11.03 -30.50 20.48
N THR A 91 11.29 -30.66 19.19
CA THR A 91 11.10 -29.60 18.19
C THR A 91 9.64 -29.15 18.19
N THR A 92 9.43 -27.85 18.31
CA THR A 92 8.11 -27.23 18.22
C THR A 92 8.02 -26.48 16.91
N ILE A 93 6.93 -26.70 16.15
CA ILE A 93 6.69 -26.05 14.86
C ILE A 93 5.37 -25.31 14.95
N GLN A 94 5.36 -24.08 14.46
CA GLN A 94 4.18 -23.26 14.27
C GLN A 94 4.07 -22.90 12.79
N ASP A 95 3.07 -23.45 12.13
CA ASP A 95 2.81 -23.19 10.72
C ASP A 95 1.92 -21.94 10.52
N SER A 96 2.04 -21.32 9.37
CA SER A 96 1.16 -20.23 8.91
C SER A 96 1.13 -19.00 9.83
N VAL A 97 2.29 -18.61 10.36
CA VAL A 97 2.45 -17.37 11.14
C VAL A 97 2.43 -16.19 10.17
N LYS A 98 1.36 -15.40 10.18
CA LYS A 98 1.18 -14.26 9.27
C LYS A 98 1.97 -13.04 9.76
N VAL A 99 2.78 -12.48 8.89
CA VAL A 99 3.49 -11.21 9.09
C VAL A 99 2.89 -10.17 8.14
N GLY A 100 2.31 -9.12 8.71
CA GLY A 100 1.78 -7.98 7.96
C GLY A 100 2.78 -6.83 7.86
N ILE A 101 2.49 -5.84 6.99
CA ILE A 101 3.27 -4.60 6.91
C ILE A 101 3.14 -3.83 8.23
N SER A 102 4.21 -3.19 8.65
CA SER A 102 4.30 -2.44 9.93
C SER A 102 3.86 -3.23 11.18
N GLY A 103 3.51 -4.52 11.02
CA GLY A 103 2.96 -5.37 12.06
C GLY A 103 4.02 -6.00 12.95
N LYS A 104 3.67 -6.21 14.23
CA LYS A 104 4.45 -7.04 15.17
C LYS A 104 3.65 -8.29 15.46
N THR A 105 4.15 -9.44 15.04
CA THR A 105 3.55 -10.74 15.37
C THR A 105 4.19 -11.26 16.62
N ASN A 106 3.40 -11.42 17.69
CA ASN A 106 3.86 -11.98 18.95
C ASN A 106 3.60 -13.49 18.97
N LEU A 107 4.62 -14.28 19.31
CA LEU A 107 4.57 -15.73 19.23
C LEU A 107 5.31 -16.40 20.39
N ASP A 108 4.57 -17.10 21.25
CA ASP A 108 5.16 -17.89 22.33
C ASP A 108 5.42 -19.32 21.87
N MET A 109 6.70 -19.75 21.88
CA MET A 109 7.11 -21.10 21.51
C MET A 109 7.25 -21.97 22.77
N ARG A 110 6.35 -22.92 22.94
CA ARG A 110 6.35 -23.82 24.10
C ARG A 110 7.06 -25.13 23.76
N LEU A 111 8.17 -25.42 24.44
CA LEU A 111 8.96 -26.63 24.25
C LEU A 111 8.68 -27.62 25.38
N ALA A 112 8.39 -28.86 25.03
CA ALA A 112 8.26 -29.97 25.94
C ALA A 112 9.62 -30.71 26.06
N SER A 113 10.03 -31.09 27.27
CA SER A 113 11.21 -31.96 27.44
C SER A 113 10.97 -33.34 26.81
N ASP A 114 12.01 -33.96 26.29
CA ASP A 114 11.94 -35.30 25.67
C ASP A 114 11.39 -36.39 26.62
N ASP A 115 11.49 -36.18 27.94
CA ASP A 115 11.04 -37.12 28.95
C ASP A 115 9.52 -37.04 29.27
N VAL A 116 8.78 -36.11 28.68
CA VAL A 116 7.35 -35.91 28.94
C VAL A 116 6.50 -36.56 27.84
N GLU A 117 5.61 -37.47 28.27
CA GLU A 117 4.61 -38.09 27.38
C GLU A 117 3.68 -37.03 26.77
N ARG A 118 3.48 -37.15 25.49
CA ARG A 118 2.76 -36.30 24.53
C ARG A 118 1.71 -35.34 25.13
N ILE A 119 1.99 -34.04 25.13
CA ILE A 119 0.97 -32.99 25.21
C ILE A 119 0.84 -32.36 23.83
N GLU A 120 -0.28 -32.58 23.17
CA GLU A 120 -0.63 -31.93 21.93
C GLU A 120 -1.10 -30.49 22.25
N VAL A 121 -0.23 -29.51 22.03
CA VAL A 121 -0.61 -28.10 22.16
C VAL A 121 -1.16 -27.64 20.81
N THR A 122 -2.45 -27.86 20.59
CA THR A 122 -3.19 -27.24 19.52
C THR A 122 -3.78 -25.91 20.03
N GLY A 123 -3.25 -24.81 19.58
CA GLY A 123 -3.91 -23.53 19.83
C GLY A 123 -2.91 -22.38 19.94
N THR A 124 -2.68 -21.68 18.85
CA THR A 124 -2.10 -20.36 18.89
C THR A 124 -3.17 -19.37 19.29
N THR A 125 -3.09 -18.82 20.49
CA THR A 125 -3.86 -17.61 20.81
C THR A 125 -3.14 -16.45 20.14
N ILE A 126 -3.50 -16.14 18.92
CA ILE A 126 -3.08 -14.87 18.30
C ILE A 126 -3.79 -13.79 19.11
N ALA A 127 -3.06 -12.94 19.78
CA ALA A 127 -3.61 -11.77 20.43
C ALA A 127 -4.29 -10.91 19.34
N MET A 128 -5.61 -10.86 19.33
CA MET A 128 -6.37 -10.09 18.33
C MET A 128 -6.22 -8.57 18.47
N VAL A 129 -5.57 -8.12 19.53
CA VAL A 129 -5.33 -6.69 19.80
C VAL A 129 -3.84 -6.48 20.01
N ASP A 130 -3.20 -5.73 19.12
CA ASP A 130 -1.83 -5.27 19.30
C ASP A 130 -1.79 -4.12 20.30
N VAL A 131 -1.49 -4.44 21.56
CA VAL A 131 -1.34 -3.45 22.63
C VAL A 131 0.03 -2.77 22.63
N THR A 132 0.93 -3.15 21.72
CA THR A 132 2.30 -2.64 21.63
C THR A 132 2.46 -1.56 20.56
N SER A 133 1.50 -1.41 19.66
CA SER A 133 1.48 -0.36 18.65
C SER A 133 0.80 0.91 19.18
N SER A 134 1.45 2.05 18.98
CA SER A 134 0.86 3.37 19.25
C SER A 134 0.02 3.88 18.06
N SER A 135 0.11 3.25 16.90
CA SER A 135 -0.63 3.66 15.70
C SER A 135 -2.06 3.13 15.74
N THR A 136 -2.99 3.98 15.33
CA THR A 136 -4.39 3.62 15.09
C THR A 136 -4.66 3.54 13.61
N GLY A 137 -5.48 2.57 13.18
CA GLY A 137 -5.78 2.39 11.76
C GLY A 137 -6.24 0.97 11.45
N ILE A 138 -6.22 0.62 10.18
CA ILE A 138 -6.49 -0.73 9.68
C ILE A 138 -5.43 -1.19 8.70
N VAL A 139 -5.26 -2.50 8.62
CA VAL A 139 -4.50 -3.17 7.54
C VAL A 139 -5.47 -4.08 6.80
N VAL A 140 -5.57 -3.90 5.48
CA VAL A 140 -6.46 -4.67 4.61
C VAL A 140 -5.62 -5.36 3.54
N ASP A 141 -5.65 -6.68 3.51
CA ASP A 141 -4.96 -7.47 2.49
C ASP A 141 -5.83 -7.69 1.24
N SER A 142 -5.22 -8.08 0.13
CA SER A 142 -5.90 -8.33 -1.14
C SER A 142 -7.01 -9.38 -1.02
N VAL A 143 -6.83 -10.41 -0.20
CA VAL A 143 -7.84 -11.45 0.02
C VAL A 143 -9.09 -10.89 0.70
N THR A 144 -8.92 -9.95 1.63
CA THR A 144 -10.04 -9.26 2.28
C THR A 144 -10.70 -8.29 1.31
N LEU A 145 -9.91 -7.54 0.52
CA LEU A 145 -10.40 -6.59 -0.48
C LEU A 145 -11.26 -7.27 -1.55
N ASP A 146 -10.89 -8.46 -2.00
CA ASP A 146 -11.65 -9.22 -2.98
C ASP A 146 -13.04 -9.69 -2.44
N ARG A 147 -13.24 -9.65 -1.12
CA ARG A 147 -14.47 -10.10 -0.45
C ARG A 147 -15.35 -8.95 0.04
N VAL A 148 -14.80 -7.77 0.21
CA VAL A 148 -15.55 -6.60 0.70
C VAL A 148 -16.15 -5.85 -0.50
N PRO A 149 -17.47 -5.62 -0.54
CA PRO A 149 -18.12 -4.94 -1.65
C PRO A 149 -17.91 -3.41 -1.56
N VAL A 150 -16.70 -2.97 -1.80
CA VAL A 150 -16.34 -1.55 -1.89
C VAL A 150 -15.83 -1.23 -3.29
N PRO A 151 -16.03 0.00 -3.79
CA PRO A 151 -15.42 0.44 -5.04
C PRO A 151 -13.91 0.24 -5.05
N ARG A 152 -13.35 -0.07 -6.21
CA ARG A 152 -11.93 -0.42 -6.39
C ARG A 152 -11.05 0.83 -6.48
N ASN A 153 -11.07 1.66 -5.46
CA ASN A 153 -10.25 2.86 -5.34
C ASN A 153 -9.71 3.05 -3.92
N LEU A 154 -8.66 3.84 -3.79
CA LEU A 154 -7.98 4.10 -2.51
C LEU A 154 -8.88 4.75 -1.47
N THR A 155 -9.76 5.66 -1.90
CA THR A 155 -10.70 6.35 -1.00
C THR A 155 -11.64 5.38 -0.33
N SER A 156 -12.25 4.47 -1.11
CA SER A 156 -13.19 3.48 -0.59
C SER A 156 -12.55 2.54 0.42
N VAL A 157 -11.28 2.16 0.21
CA VAL A 157 -10.52 1.38 1.18
C VAL A 157 -10.22 2.21 2.43
N ALA A 158 -9.83 3.47 2.27
CA ALA A 158 -9.55 4.36 3.41
C ALA A 158 -10.79 4.57 4.27
N LEU A 159 -11.99 4.63 3.68
CA LEU A 159 -13.26 4.77 4.40
C LEU A 159 -13.64 3.56 5.27
N LEU A 160 -12.97 2.42 5.13
CA LEU A 160 -13.10 1.28 6.04
C LEU A 160 -12.42 1.53 7.39
N ALA A 161 -11.48 2.48 7.46
CA ALA A 161 -10.75 2.78 8.69
C ALA A 161 -11.59 3.59 9.68
N PRO A 162 -11.51 3.32 10.98
CA PRO A 162 -12.17 4.13 11.99
C PRO A 162 -11.69 5.58 11.95
N GLY A 163 -12.63 6.54 12.07
CA GLY A 163 -12.30 7.97 12.07
C GLY A 163 -12.02 8.57 10.68
N THR A 164 -12.40 7.87 9.61
CA THR A 164 -12.37 8.38 8.25
C THR A 164 -13.78 8.72 7.78
N THR A 165 -13.88 9.78 7.00
CA THR A 165 -15.11 10.22 6.35
C THR A 165 -14.79 10.65 4.92
N GLN A 166 -15.81 10.64 4.05
CA GLN A 166 -15.66 11.21 2.73
C GLN A 166 -15.43 12.71 2.84
N GLY A 167 -14.46 13.22 2.10
CA GLY A 167 -14.15 14.65 2.05
C GLY A 167 -15.12 15.42 1.15
N ASP A 168 -14.76 16.67 0.85
CA ASP A 168 -15.56 17.52 -0.04
C ASP A 168 -15.36 17.09 -1.49
N SER A 169 -16.46 16.92 -2.23
CA SER A 169 -16.46 16.55 -3.65
C SER A 169 -15.72 17.53 -4.56
N ALA A 170 -15.57 18.79 -4.13
CA ALA A 170 -14.74 19.77 -4.82
C ALA A 170 -13.25 19.36 -4.91
N PHE A 171 -12.82 18.39 -4.11
CA PHE A 171 -11.47 17.82 -4.09
C PHE A 171 -11.44 16.35 -4.53
N GLY A 172 -12.41 15.92 -5.35
CA GLY A 172 -12.42 14.56 -5.91
C GLY A 172 -12.81 13.47 -4.93
N ASP A 173 -13.67 13.77 -3.95
CA ASP A 173 -14.19 12.80 -2.97
C ASP A 173 -13.10 12.05 -2.17
N LEU A 174 -11.92 12.65 -2.02
CA LEU A 174 -10.82 12.08 -1.24
C LEU A 174 -11.16 11.92 0.24
N PRO A 175 -10.53 11.00 0.97
CA PRO A 175 -10.88 10.75 2.37
C PRO A 175 -10.41 11.90 3.28
N SER A 176 -11.25 12.32 4.22
CA SER A 176 -10.88 13.10 5.40
C SER A 176 -10.56 12.11 6.53
N ILE A 177 -9.35 12.14 7.05
CA ILE A 177 -8.87 11.19 8.07
C ILE A 177 -8.63 11.93 9.37
N GLY A 178 -9.25 11.46 10.47
CA GLY A 178 -9.14 12.09 11.79
C GLY A 178 -9.74 13.50 11.86
N GLY A 179 -10.63 13.89 10.93
CA GLY A 179 -11.20 15.23 10.83
C GLY A 179 -10.27 16.27 10.17
N ALA A 180 -9.13 15.83 9.63
CA ALA A 180 -8.20 16.69 8.91
C ALA A 180 -8.69 16.98 7.47
N SER A 181 -8.13 18.02 6.85
CA SER A 181 -8.36 18.32 5.44
C SER A 181 -7.81 17.20 4.56
N VAL A 182 -8.42 16.96 3.39
CA VAL A 182 -7.94 15.96 2.41
C VAL A 182 -6.51 16.21 1.93
N GLY A 183 -6.06 17.48 1.90
CA GLY A 183 -4.69 17.85 1.55
C GLY A 183 -3.66 17.62 2.68
N GLU A 184 -4.08 17.14 3.85
CA GLU A 184 -3.20 16.82 4.98
C GLU A 184 -2.83 15.33 5.03
N ASN A 185 -3.36 14.54 4.12
CA ASN A 185 -3.06 13.11 4.00
C ASN A 185 -1.77 12.86 3.22
N GLY A 186 -1.11 11.74 3.54
CA GLY A 186 0.05 11.24 2.81
C GLY A 186 -0.23 9.91 2.15
N TYR A 187 0.22 9.75 0.91
CA TYR A 187 0.03 8.55 0.11
C TYR A 187 1.38 7.93 -0.23
N TYR A 188 1.53 6.63 0.04
CA TYR A 188 2.80 5.93 -0.15
C TYR A 188 2.59 4.59 -0.86
N ILE A 189 3.50 4.26 -1.79
CA ILE A 189 3.60 2.94 -2.42
C ILE A 189 5.01 2.42 -2.21
N ASN A 190 5.15 1.25 -1.58
CA ASN A 190 6.44 0.63 -1.24
C ASN A 190 7.40 1.62 -0.54
N GLY A 191 6.86 2.54 0.29
CA GLY A 191 7.61 3.58 0.99
C GLY A 191 7.94 4.82 0.13
N LEU A 192 7.65 4.83 -1.18
CA LEU A 192 7.74 6.02 -2.01
C LEU A 192 6.52 6.91 -1.74
N ASN A 193 6.75 8.19 -1.43
CA ASN A 193 5.67 9.17 -1.32
C ASN A 193 5.17 9.53 -2.73
N ILE A 194 3.91 9.23 -3.01
CA ILE A 194 3.24 9.48 -4.30
C ILE A 194 2.16 10.55 -4.19
N THR A 195 2.11 11.31 -3.09
CA THR A 195 1.20 12.45 -2.96
C THR A 195 1.44 13.42 -4.11
N ASN A 196 0.38 13.92 -4.73
CA ASN A 196 0.52 14.91 -5.80
C ASN A 196 1.16 16.19 -5.25
N PHE A 197 2.42 16.43 -5.61
CA PHE A 197 3.19 17.58 -5.12
C PHE A 197 2.81 18.91 -5.78
N ARG A 198 2.14 18.88 -6.93
CA ARG A 198 1.67 20.10 -7.62
C ARG A 198 0.46 20.71 -6.92
N THR A 199 -0.50 19.87 -6.54
CA THR A 199 -1.74 20.30 -5.91
C THR A 199 -1.72 20.15 -4.40
N GLY A 200 -0.90 19.24 -3.86
CA GLY A 200 -0.89 18.83 -2.46
C GLY A 200 -2.09 17.97 -2.08
N VAL A 201 -2.88 17.51 -3.05
CA VAL A 201 -4.14 16.81 -2.83
C VAL A 201 -4.17 15.52 -3.65
N GLY A 202 -4.48 14.39 -2.99
CA GLY A 202 -4.58 13.09 -3.65
C GLY A 202 -3.25 12.49 -4.06
N SER A 203 -3.31 11.51 -4.92
CA SER A 203 -2.16 10.79 -5.49
C SER A 203 -2.53 10.22 -6.84
N SER A 204 -1.56 9.68 -7.57
CA SER A 204 -1.83 8.81 -8.72
C SER A 204 -2.78 7.67 -8.35
N GLU A 205 -3.52 7.17 -9.34
CA GLU A 205 -4.51 6.09 -9.20
C GLU A 205 -4.07 4.81 -9.93
N PRO A 206 -3.11 4.06 -9.39
CA PRO A 206 -2.72 2.79 -9.97
C PRO A 206 -3.85 1.76 -9.90
N PRO A 207 -3.87 0.77 -10.81
CA PRO A 207 -4.82 -0.32 -10.79
C PRO A 207 -4.84 -1.05 -9.44
N PHE A 208 -6.03 -1.30 -8.94
CA PHE A 208 -6.22 -1.93 -7.63
C PHE A 208 -5.58 -3.33 -7.53
N ASP A 209 -5.55 -4.05 -8.66
CA ASP A 209 -4.97 -5.40 -8.76
C ASP A 209 -3.46 -5.48 -8.50
N MET A 210 -2.74 -4.35 -8.54
CA MET A 210 -1.30 -4.36 -8.23
C MET A 210 -0.99 -4.46 -6.75
N TYR A 211 -1.96 -4.19 -5.88
CA TYR A 211 -1.72 -4.10 -4.44
C TYR A 211 -1.86 -5.46 -3.74
N GLU A 212 -0.95 -5.73 -2.81
CA GLU A 212 -1.00 -6.84 -1.89
C GLU A 212 -1.70 -6.46 -0.57
N THR A 213 -1.38 -5.27 -0.08
CA THR A 213 -1.87 -4.81 1.22
C THR A 213 -2.00 -3.30 1.23
N PHE A 214 -3.04 -2.81 1.89
CA PHE A 214 -3.21 -1.42 2.26
C PHE A 214 -3.17 -1.27 3.77
N GLU A 215 -2.47 -0.23 4.22
CA GLU A 215 -2.49 0.21 5.59
C GLU A 215 -3.00 1.65 5.64
N VAL A 216 -4.06 1.89 6.39
CA VAL A 216 -4.60 3.23 6.63
C VAL A 216 -4.34 3.58 8.09
N LYS A 217 -3.45 4.52 8.34
CA LYS A 217 -3.11 5.03 9.67
C LYS A 217 -3.88 6.30 9.93
N THR A 218 -4.69 6.30 10.98
CA THR A 218 -5.53 7.44 11.36
C THR A 218 -4.93 8.28 12.51
N GLY A 219 -3.82 7.82 13.08
CA GLY A 219 -3.08 8.53 14.12
C GLY A 219 -1.93 7.72 14.71
N GLY A 220 -1.06 8.36 15.48
CA GLY A 220 0.05 7.72 16.18
C GLY A 220 1.13 7.12 15.28
N TYR A 221 1.16 7.48 14.01
CA TYR A 221 2.17 7.02 13.05
C TYR A 221 3.54 7.66 13.30
N SER A 222 4.59 6.99 12.83
CA SER A 222 5.98 7.42 13.07
C SER A 222 6.36 8.66 12.25
N ALA A 223 7.44 9.33 12.67
CA ALA A 223 7.97 10.51 12.00
C ALA A 223 8.52 10.28 10.58
N GLU A 224 8.63 9.03 10.14
CA GLU A 224 8.98 8.68 8.75
C GLU A 224 7.97 9.22 7.73
N PHE A 225 6.69 9.31 8.13
CA PHE A 225 5.64 9.92 7.33
C PHE A 225 5.64 11.45 7.52
N GLY A 226 6.68 12.10 7.00
CA GLY A 226 6.82 13.56 7.10
C GLY A 226 5.75 14.33 6.35
N ARG A 227 5.47 15.58 6.79
CA ARG A 227 4.50 16.50 6.18
C ARG A 227 3.03 16.01 6.17
N VAL A 228 2.69 15.08 7.02
CA VAL A 228 1.34 14.55 7.16
C VAL A 228 0.80 14.95 8.51
N THR A 229 -0.37 15.59 8.54
CA THR A 229 -1.10 15.98 9.76
C THR A 229 -2.48 15.32 9.83
N GLY A 230 -2.96 14.78 8.70
CA GLY A 230 -4.16 13.97 8.59
C GLY A 230 -3.86 12.49 8.80
N GLY A 231 -4.12 11.67 7.80
CA GLY A 231 -3.83 10.25 7.81
C GLY A 231 -2.78 9.81 6.80
N VAL A 232 -2.31 8.59 6.95
CA VAL A 232 -1.38 7.95 6.01
C VAL A 232 -2.06 6.76 5.35
N ILE A 233 -2.04 6.74 4.03
CA ILE A 233 -2.41 5.59 3.23
C ILE A 233 -1.12 5.01 2.66
N ASN A 234 -0.75 3.82 3.14
CA ASN A 234 0.48 3.14 2.78
C ASN A 234 0.14 1.82 2.10
N ALA A 235 0.50 1.69 0.85
CA ALA A 235 0.21 0.52 0.04
C ALA A 235 1.49 -0.26 -0.28
N LYS A 236 1.38 -1.59 -0.27
CA LYS A 236 2.42 -2.49 -0.74
C LYS A 236 1.95 -3.19 -2.00
N THR A 237 2.79 -3.21 -3.02
CA THR A 237 2.53 -3.93 -4.26
C THR A 237 2.75 -5.43 -4.09
N LYS A 238 2.06 -6.23 -4.89
CA LYS A 238 2.31 -7.67 -5.00
C LYS A 238 3.76 -7.96 -5.33
N SER A 239 4.23 -9.12 -4.91
CA SER A 239 5.58 -9.64 -5.14
C SER A 239 5.50 -11.00 -5.84
N GLY A 240 6.62 -11.44 -6.43
CA GLY A 240 6.75 -12.81 -6.90
C GLY A 240 7.00 -13.78 -5.76
N THR A 241 6.73 -15.05 -6.05
CA THR A 241 6.98 -16.20 -5.17
C THR A 241 7.74 -17.26 -5.96
N ASN A 242 8.13 -18.38 -5.32
CA ASN A 242 8.73 -19.50 -6.03
C ASN A 242 7.77 -20.13 -7.06
N GLU A 243 6.47 -20.01 -6.84
CA GLU A 243 5.46 -20.46 -7.77
C GLU A 243 5.18 -19.40 -8.84
N PHE A 244 5.27 -19.77 -10.11
CA PHE A 244 4.86 -18.90 -11.20
C PHE A 244 3.34 -18.77 -11.24
N LYS A 245 2.85 -17.51 -11.22
CA LYS A 245 1.43 -17.18 -11.31
C LYS A 245 1.23 -16.14 -12.40
N ALA A 246 0.14 -16.26 -13.13
CA ALA A 246 -0.28 -15.28 -14.11
C ALA A 246 -1.80 -15.22 -14.17
N GLY A 247 -2.35 -14.08 -14.55
CA GLY A 247 -3.79 -13.92 -14.67
C GLY A 247 -4.16 -12.68 -15.45
N ALA A 248 -5.46 -12.58 -15.73
CA ALA A 248 -6.04 -11.40 -16.34
C ALA A 248 -7.43 -11.16 -15.74
N ASN A 249 -7.74 -9.88 -15.49
CA ASN A 249 -9.03 -9.42 -15.02
C ASN A 249 -9.54 -8.36 -15.99
N PHE A 250 -10.84 -8.38 -16.27
CA PHE A 250 -11.51 -7.37 -17.08
C PHE A 250 -12.63 -6.73 -16.25
N TYR A 251 -12.63 -5.43 -16.18
CA TYR A 251 -13.65 -4.63 -15.52
C TYR A 251 -14.30 -3.73 -16.55
N TRP A 252 -15.61 -3.63 -16.50
CA TRP A 252 -16.39 -2.81 -17.43
C TRP A 252 -17.59 -2.22 -16.70
N GLU A 253 -17.68 -0.92 -16.73
CA GLU A 253 -18.76 -0.14 -16.14
C GLU A 253 -19.47 0.64 -17.25
N PRO A 254 -20.41 -0.01 -18.00
CA PRO A 254 -21.16 0.66 -19.05
C PRO A 254 -22.22 1.57 -18.46
N ASP A 255 -22.47 2.69 -19.10
CA ASP A 255 -23.52 3.64 -18.74
C ASP A 255 -24.88 2.97 -18.58
N ALA A 256 -25.24 2.05 -19.48
CA ALA A 256 -26.51 1.34 -19.48
C ALA A 256 -26.82 0.54 -18.20
N LEU A 257 -25.82 0.23 -17.36
CA LEU A 257 -25.96 -0.49 -16.09
C LEU A 257 -25.80 0.43 -14.87
N ARG A 258 -25.63 1.74 -15.06
CA ARG A 258 -25.54 2.73 -13.98
C ARG A 258 -26.91 3.34 -13.69
N GLU A 259 -27.13 3.66 -12.43
CA GLU A 259 -28.27 4.47 -12.04
C GLU A 259 -28.00 5.94 -12.40
N GLN A 260 -28.93 6.54 -13.16
CA GLN A 260 -28.82 7.94 -13.55
C GLN A 260 -28.98 8.84 -12.33
N ARG A 261 -28.09 9.80 -12.16
CA ARG A 261 -28.15 10.78 -11.08
C ARG A 261 -29.39 11.66 -11.24
N ASN A 262 -29.95 12.12 -10.11
CA ASN A 262 -31.09 13.01 -10.12
C ASN A 262 -30.69 14.39 -10.61
N SER A 263 -31.45 14.92 -11.57
CA SER A 263 -31.33 16.31 -12.03
C SER A 263 -32.11 17.26 -11.12
N SER A 264 -31.67 18.51 -11.03
CA SER A 264 -32.40 19.54 -10.29
C SER A 264 -32.72 20.73 -11.16
N ARG A 265 -33.92 21.32 -10.96
CA ARG A 265 -34.40 22.50 -11.70
C ARG A 265 -34.52 23.69 -10.77
N ASN A 266 -34.31 24.87 -11.32
CA ASN A 266 -34.59 26.12 -10.65
C ASN A 266 -36.11 26.35 -10.64
N ASN A 267 -36.72 26.51 -9.47
CA ASN A 267 -38.15 26.68 -9.29
C ASN A 267 -38.71 28.01 -9.84
N VAL A 268 -37.84 28.98 -10.14
CA VAL A 268 -38.26 30.31 -10.63
C VAL A 268 -38.40 30.34 -12.16
N ASN A 269 -37.43 29.75 -12.87
CA ASN A 269 -37.38 29.82 -14.34
C ASN A 269 -37.52 28.44 -15.02
N GLY A 270 -37.57 27.34 -14.24
CA GLY A 270 -37.74 25.98 -14.73
C GLY A 270 -36.53 25.38 -15.42
N LEU A 271 -35.42 26.12 -15.55
CA LEU A 271 -34.17 25.64 -16.15
C LEU A 271 -33.45 24.60 -15.27
N TYR A 272 -32.71 23.72 -15.88
CA TYR A 272 -31.85 22.81 -15.13
C TYR A 272 -30.73 23.57 -14.45
N ARG A 273 -30.62 23.38 -13.17
CA ARG A 273 -29.49 23.79 -12.36
C ARG A 273 -28.40 22.71 -12.34
N ILE A 274 -28.82 21.45 -12.35
CA ILE A 274 -28.00 20.27 -12.54
C ILE A 274 -28.78 19.40 -13.50
N ASP A 275 -28.20 19.09 -14.64
CA ASP A 275 -28.82 18.22 -15.64
C ASP A 275 -27.95 16.99 -15.84
N ASN A 276 -28.39 15.88 -15.28
CA ASN A 276 -27.71 14.58 -15.44
C ASN A 276 -28.44 13.70 -16.47
N THR A 277 -29.43 14.23 -17.21
CA THR A 277 -30.25 13.43 -18.14
C THR A 277 -29.51 12.99 -19.39
N GLN A 278 -28.39 13.65 -19.67
CA GLN A 278 -27.54 13.40 -20.83
C GLN A 278 -26.11 13.07 -20.43
N ASP A 279 -25.87 12.87 -19.13
CA ASP A 279 -24.57 12.39 -18.66
C ASP A 279 -24.39 10.93 -19.06
N GLU A 280 -23.23 10.62 -19.61
CA GLU A 280 -22.83 9.27 -19.99
C GLU A 280 -21.45 8.98 -19.39
N VAL A 281 -21.30 7.79 -18.83
CA VAL A 281 -20.03 7.31 -18.28
C VAL A 281 -19.80 5.89 -18.74
N ASN A 282 -18.69 5.65 -19.42
CA ASN A 282 -18.31 4.34 -19.89
C ASN A 282 -16.84 4.08 -19.58
N GLU A 283 -16.59 3.15 -18.70
CA GLU A 283 -15.23 2.83 -18.23
C GLU A 283 -14.92 1.35 -18.41
N TRP A 284 -13.74 1.06 -18.88
CA TRP A 284 -13.20 -0.32 -18.89
C TRP A 284 -11.72 -0.35 -18.59
N ASP A 285 -11.28 -1.40 -17.94
CA ASP A 285 -9.87 -1.70 -17.72
C ASP A 285 -9.59 -3.20 -17.81
N VAL A 286 -8.39 -3.53 -18.28
CA VAL A 286 -7.89 -4.91 -18.37
C VAL A 286 -6.59 -4.99 -17.58
N ASN A 287 -6.54 -5.84 -16.58
CA ASN A 287 -5.30 -6.13 -15.85
C ASN A 287 -4.73 -7.46 -16.34
N VAL A 288 -3.54 -7.44 -16.93
CA VAL A 288 -2.76 -8.64 -17.26
C VAL A 288 -1.52 -8.65 -16.39
N TRP A 289 -1.32 -9.71 -15.63
CA TRP A 289 -0.20 -9.78 -14.70
C TRP A 289 0.49 -11.14 -14.70
N ALA A 290 1.77 -11.14 -14.34
CA ALA A 290 2.57 -12.33 -14.10
C ALA A 290 3.53 -12.10 -12.94
N SER A 291 3.80 -13.17 -12.20
CA SER A 291 4.74 -13.16 -11.07
C SER A 291 5.43 -14.52 -10.93
N GLY A 292 6.60 -14.55 -10.30
CA GLY A 292 7.32 -15.79 -10.07
C GLY A 292 8.76 -15.56 -9.67
N ALA A 293 9.54 -16.64 -9.58
CA ALA A 293 10.98 -16.58 -9.39
C ALA A 293 11.72 -16.55 -10.74
N LEU A 294 12.65 -15.62 -10.88
CA LEU A 294 13.70 -15.66 -11.90
C LEU A 294 14.86 -16.56 -11.45
N ILE A 295 15.12 -16.58 -10.15
CA ILE A 295 16.03 -17.48 -9.47
C ILE A 295 15.31 -17.96 -8.21
N GLU A 296 15.07 -19.26 -8.09
CA GLU A 296 14.40 -19.86 -6.94
C GLU A 296 15.05 -19.45 -5.62
N ASP A 297 14.23 -19.14 -4.62
CA ASP A 297 14.58 -18.64 -3.27
C ASP A 297 15.35 -17.29 -3.23
N LYS A 298 15.61 -16.66 -4.39
CA LYS A 298 16.52 -15.50 -4.44
C LYS A 298 16.01 -14.29 -5.19
N LEU A 299 15.49 -14.46 -6.40
CA LEU A 299 15.14 -13.33 -7.26
C LEU A 299 13.75 -13.52 -7.81
N PHE A 300 12.86 -12.65 -7.40
CA PHE A 300 11.45 -12.68 -7.73
C PHE A 300 11.06 -11.47 -8.57
N PHE A 301 10.03 -11.66 -9.39
CA PHE A 301 9.44 -10.59 -10.17
C PHE A 301 7.92 -10.56 -10.03
N TYR A 302 7.36 -9.38 -10.16
CA TYR A 302 5.95 -9.12 -10.42
C TYR A 302 5.85 -8.08 -11.52
N ALA A 303 4.98 -8.30 -12.50
CA ALA A 303 4.69 -7.34 -13.56
C ALA A 303 3.19 -7.31 -13.83
N LEU A 304 2.64 -6.10 -14.04
CA LEU A 304 1.26 -5.89 -14.44
C LEU A 304 1.22 -4.85 -15.55
N PHE A 305 0.39 -5.09 -16.55
CA PHE A 305 0.04 -4.14 -17.60
C PHE A 305 -1.47 -3.95 -17.62
N ASN A 306 -1.90 -2.69 -17.58
CA ASN A 306 -3.31 -2.30 -17.47
C ASN A 306 -3.66 -1.28 -18.54
N PRO A 307 -4.03 -1.69 -19.76
CA PRO A 307 -4.73 -0.83 -20.70
C PRO A 307 -6.13 -0.51 -20.18
N ARG A 308 -6.51 0.77 -20.23
CA ARG A 308 -7.78 1.27 -19.72
C ARG A 308 -8.30 2.42 -20.57
N SER A 309 -9.62 2.64 -20.53
CA SER A 309 -10.25 3.80 -21.12
C SER A 309 -11.41 4.24 -20.24
N ALA A 310 -11.56 5.54 -20.07
CA ALA A 310 -12.69 6.17 -19.41
C ALA A 310 -13.24 7.28 -20.31
N GLU A 311 -14.52 7.23 -20.59
CA GLU A 311 -15.25 8.27 -21.32
C GLU A 311 -16.34 8.82 -20.40
N ASN A 312 -16.23 10.11 -20.06
CA ASN A 312 -17.11 10.80 -19.13
C ASN A 312 -17.70 12.03 -19.81
N ASN A 313 -18.99 11.98 -20.11
CA ASN A 313 -19.73 13.09 -20.72
C ASN A 313 -20.59 13.74 -19.65
N TYR A 314 -20.33 14.99 -19.35
CA TYR A 314 -21.08 15.76 -18.36
C TYR A 314 -21.78 16.95 -19.01
N VAL A 315 -23.05 17.14 -18.67
CA VAL A 315 -23.88 18.23 -19.16
C VAL A 315 -24.07 19.29 -18.08
N GLY A 316 -23.79 20.53 -18.41
CA GLY A 316 -23.76 21.62 -17.45
C GLY A 316 -25.11 22.25 -17.15
N GLU A 317 -25.07 23.32 -16.35
CA GLU A 317 -26.21 24.16 -16.00
C GLU A 317 -26.81 24.87 -17.23
N GLN A 318 -28.13 24.97 -17.29
CA GLN A 318 -28.85 25.74 -18.30
C GLN A 318 -28.90 27.24 -17.94
N THR A 319 -28.56 28.08 -18.87
CA THR A 319 -28.55 29.54 -18.71
C THR A 319 -29.36 30.22 -19.84
N ASN A 320 -30.25 31.18 -19.50
CA ASN A 320 -30.90 32.01 -20.48
C ASN A 320 -29.93 33.00 -21.13
N THR A 321 -29.90 33.01 -22.45
CA THR A 321 -29.13 33.94 -23.25
C THR A 321 -30.07 34.72 -24.19
N ALA A 322 -29.53 35.69 -24.96
CA ALA A 322 -30.28 36.41 -25.97
C ALA A 322 -30.75 35.48 -27.13
N ASP A 323 -30.03 34.40 -27.36
CA ASP A 323 -30.24 33.45 -28.46
C ASP A 323 -31.02 32.20 -28.04
N GLY A 324 -31.43 32.10 -26.77
CA GLY A 324 -32.14 30.96 -26.21
C GLY A 324 -31.57 30.44 -24.91
N VAL A 325 -31.78 29.15 -24.60
CA VAL A 325 -31.19 28.47 -23.43
C VAL A 325 -29.84 27.85 -23.82
N LEU A 326 -28.79 28.39 -23.27
CA LEU A 326 -27.43 27.81 -23.43
C LEU A 326 -27.21 26.71 -22.39
N GLN A 327 -26.63 25.61 -22.83
CA GLN A 327 -26.18 24.51 -22.00
C GLN A 327 -24.80 24.06 -22.48
N ASN A 328 -23.84 23.94 -21.57
CA ASN A 328 -22.49 23.50 -21.90
C ASN A 328 -22.35 22.02 -21.61
N GLY A 329 -21.59 21.30 -22.43
CA GLY A 329 -21.16 19.93 -22.19
C GLY A 329 -19.66 19.87 -22.07
N THR A 330 -19.16 19.04 -21.16
CA THR A 330 -17.74 18.71 -21.02
C THR A 330 -17.58 17.20 -21.18
N PHE A 331 -16.85 16.79 -22.21
CA PHE A 331 -16.64 15.41 -22.58
C PHE A 331 -15.16 15.11 -22.38
N GLU A 332 -14.89 14.16 -21.53
CA GLU A 332 -13.54 13.75 -21.13
C GLU A 332 -13.28 12.34 -21.61
N LYS A 333 -12.13 12.14 -22.22
CA LYS A 333 -11.69 10.84 -22.69
C LYS A 333 -10.26 10.56 -22.28
N ASP A 334 -10.08 9.46 -21.56
CA ASP A 334 -8.80 8.90 -21.19
C ASP A 334 -8.57 7.58 -21.91
N GLU A 335 -7.43 7.43 -22.58
CA GLU A 335 -7.01 6.18 -23.24
C GLU A 335 -5.54 5.92 -22.86
N ASP A 336 -5.31 5.45 -21.65
CA ASP A 336 -3.96 5.27 -21.11
C ASP A 336 -3.67 3.83 -20.73
N ALA A 337 -2.39 3.51 -20.64
CA ALA A 337 -1.95 2.24 -20.15
C ALA A 337 -1.06 2.44 -18.92
N PHE A 338 -1.48 1.89 -17.80
CA PHE A 338 -0.63 1.78 -16.62
C PHE A 338 0.23 0.52 -16.70
N TRP A 339 1.44 0.57 -16.17
CA TRP A 339 2.25 -0.61 -15.96
C TRP A 339 3.06 -0.51 -14.67
N VAL A 340 3.32 -1.67 -14.07
CA VAL A 340 4.23 -1.80 -12.93
C VAL A 340 5.14 -3.02 -13.14
N ALA A 341 6.39 -2.85 -12.74
CA ALA A 341 7.37 -3.93 -12.64
C ALA A 341 8.07 -3.87 -11.28
N LYS A 342 8.18 -5.01 -10.62
CA LYS A 342 8.86 -5.15 -9.33
C LYS A 342 9.85 -6.29 -9.38
N LEU A 343 11.00 -6.09 -8.73
CA LEU A 343 12.02 -7.10 -8.49
C LEU A 343 12.35 -7.12 -6.99
N ASP A 344 12.29 -8.29 -6.40
CA ASP A 344 12.70 -8.55 -5.02
C ASP A 344 13.90 -9.51 -5.06
N TRP A 345 15.07 -9.02 -4.66
CA TRP A 345 16.30 -9.79 -4.68
C TRP A 345 16.83 -10.05 -3.26
N TYR A 346 16.75 -11.29 -2.84
CA TYR A 346 17.34 -11.77 -1.60
C TYR A 346 18.81 -12.13 -1.87
N VAL A 347 19.68 -11.08 -1.82
CA VAL A 347 21.11 -11.20 -2.11
C VAL A 347 21.75 -12.19 -1.13
N THR A 348 21.37 -12.09 0.14
CA THR A 348 21.61 -13.07 1.21
C THR A 348 20.39 -13.09 2.13
N GLU A 349 20.33 -13.99 3.09
CA GLU A 349 19.27 -14.06 4.10
C GLU A 349 19.09 -12.74 4.90
N ASN A 350 20.17 -11.95 5.00
CA ASN A 350 20.20 -10.69 5.73
C ASN A 350 20.24 -9.43 4.84
N ASN A 351 20.32 -9.58 3.53
CA ASN A 351 20.41 -8.46 2.59
C ASN A 351 19.37 -8.58 1.48
N ILE A 352 18.45 -7.64 1.45
CA ILE A 352 17.33 -7.61 0.52
C ILE A 352 17.38 -6.32 -0.30
N LEU A 353 17.22 -6.42 -1.61
CA LEU A 353 17.06 -5.30 -2.52
C LEU A 353 15.67 -5.40 -3.17
N GLU A 354 14.84 -4.40 -2.96
CA GLU A 354 13.52 -4.25 -3.56
C GLU A 354 13.58 -3.11 -4.58
N ILE A 355 13.18 -3.36 -5.82
CA ILE A 355 13.10 -2.35 -6.89
C ILE A 355 11.68 -2.37 -7.43
N THR A 356 11.04 -1.21 -7.48
CA THR A 356 9.71 -1.04 -8.08
C THR A 356 9.76 0.12 -9.05
N ALA A 357 9.20 -0.07 -10.25
CA ALA A 357 8.99 0.99 -11.23
C ALA A 357 7.57 0.89 -11.78
N PHE A 358 6.91 2.02 -11.97
CA PHE A 358 5.59 2.09 -12.60
C PHE A 358 5.42 3.41 -13.35
N SER A 359 4.57 3.40 -14.38
CA SER A 359 4.13 4.62 -15.05
C SER A 359 2.63 4.79 -14.83
N ASP A 360 2.27 5.95 -14.35
CA ASP A 360 0.91 6.44 -14.21
C ASP A 360 0.66 7.65 -15.13
N GLU A 361 1.48 7.77 -16.18
CA GLU A 361 1.28 8.79 -17.22
C GLU A 361 -0.11 8.67 -17.80
N ARG A 362 -0.82 9.81 -17.86
CA ARG A 362 -2.19 9.94 -18.30
C ARG A 362 -2.36 11.22 -19.11
N SER A 363 -3.07 11.12 -20.22
CA SER A 363 -3.43 12.26 -21.05
C SER A 363 -4.94 12.27 -21.26
N THR A 364 -5.62 13.23 -20.64
CA THR A 364 -7.06 13.40 -20.75
C THR A 364 -7.37 14.37 -21.88
N GLU A 365 -8.10 13.92 -22.89
CA GLU A 365 -8.72 14.81 -23.89
C GLU A 365 -10.01 15.38 -23.32
N ILE A 366 -10.09 16.71 -23.21
CA ILE A 366 -11.24 17.43 -22.70
C ILE A 366 -11.86 18.23 -23.84
N THR A 367 -13.08 17.86 -24.27
CA THR A 367 -13.81 18.60 -25.27
C THR A 367 -14.98 19.34 -24.61
N THR A 368 -14.95 20.68 -24.66
CA THR A 368 -16.05 21.53 -24.17
C THR A 368 -16.93 21.94 -25.34
N TYR A 369 -18.21 21.68 -25.22
CA TYR A 369 -19.21 21.97 -26.21
C TYR A 369 -20.20 23.04 -25.73
N ASP A 370 -20.79 23.77 -26.70
CA ASP A 370 -21.93 24.66 -26.47
C ASP A 370 -23.17 24.08 -27.16
N SER A 371 -24.32 24.18 -26.51
CA SER A 371 -25.63 23.84 -27.09
C SER A 371 -26.60 24.98 -26.84
N VAL A 372 -27.45 25.28 -27.82
CA VAL A 372 -28.52 26.28 -27.70
C VAL A 372 -29.87 25.56 -27.76
N ASP A 373 -30.77 25.93 -26.84
CA ASP A 373 -32.14 25.34 -26.73
C ASP A 373 -32.13 23.81 -26.43
N GLY A 374 -31.06 23.29 -25.83
CA GLY A 374 -30.94 21.87 -25.52
C GLY A 374 -30.82 20.98 -26.78
N GLY A 375 -30.39 21.55 -27.91
CA GLY A 375 -30.07 20.82 -29.13
C GLY A 375 -28.75 20.09 -29.09
N ASP A 376 -28.28 19.61 -30.25
CA ASP A 376 -27.01 18.93 -30.38
C ASP A 376 -25.85 19.82 -29.93
N PHE A 377 -24.89 19.26 -29.22
CA PHE A 377 -23.68 19.95 -28.81
C PHE A 377 -22.81 20.26 -30.02
N THR A 378 -22.42 21.53 -30.17
CA THR A 378 -21.64 22.04 -31.28
C THR A 378 -20.47 22.89 -30.81
N ASN A 379 -19.60 23.31 -31.73
CA ASN A 379 -18.44 24.17 -31.44
C ASN A 379 -17.50 23.59 -30.41
N GLY A 380 -17.19 22.28 -30.51
CA GLY A 380 -16.25 21.62 -29.64
C GLY A 380 -14.88 22.30 -29.60
N ARG A 381 -14.41 22.60 -28.40
CA ARG A 381 -13.07 23.12 -28.13
C ARG A 381 -12.29 22.03 -27.38
N VAL A 382 -11.26 21.50 -28.01
CA VAL A 382 -10.45 20.42 -27.48
C VAL A 382 -9.28 21.00 -26.69
N GLY A 383 -9.07 20.49 -25.49
CA GLY A 383 -7.89 20.68 -24.64
C GLY A 383 -7.31 19.34 -24.22
N TYR A 384 -6.08 19.34 -23.76
CA TYR A 384 -5.43 18.16 -23.22
C TYR A 384 -4.88 18.48 -21.83
N GLU A 385 -5.03 17.55 -20.90
CA GLU A 385 -4.42 17.61 -19.58
C GLU A 385 -3.51 16.38 -19.40
N ASP A 386 -2.21 16.64 -19.29
CA ASP A 386 -1.21 15.60 -19.10
C ASP A 386 -0.80 15.53 -17.63
N GLU A 387 -0.86 14.35 -17.04
CA GLU A 387 -0.54 14.08 -15.64
C GLU A 387 0.30 12.81 -15.49
N GLY A 388 0.86 12.61 -14.27
CA GLY A 388 1.64 11.43 -13.95
C GLY A 388 3.02 11.39 -14.57
N GLY A 389 3.56 10.20 -14.77
CA GLY A 389 4.88 9.96 -15.32
C GLY A 389 5.53 8.67 -14.85
N LEU A 390 6.84 8.58 -15.00
CA LEU A 390 7.61 7.43 -14.56
C LEU A 390 8.02 7.57 -13.09
N ASN A 391 7.55 6.67 -12.27
CA ASN A 391 7.86 6.55 -10.85
C ASN A 391 8.76 5.33 -10.62
N TYR A 392 9.77 5.46 -9.78
CA TYR A 392 10.57 4.31 -9.37
C TYR A 392 11.15 4.45 -7.98
N THR A 393 11.38 3.33 -7.33
CA THR A 393 12.06 3.25 -6.04
C THR A 393 12.97 2.04 -5.98
N ALA A 394 14.10 2.20 -5.30
CA ALA A 394 15.02 1.13 -4.94
C ALA A 394 15.30 1.21 -3.45
N LYS A 395 15.06 0.11 -2.73
CA LYS A 395 15.21 0.00 -1.30
C LYS A 395 16.15 -1.15 -0.97
N TRP A 396 17.23 -0.83 -0.26
CA TRP A 396 18.16 -1.81 0.30
C TRP A 396 17.91 -1.96 1.80
N THR A 397 17.73 -3.19 2.25
CA THR A 397 17.62 -3.54 3.68
C THR A 397 18.74 -4.50 4.04
N SER A 398 19.53 -4.17 5.06
CA SER A 398 20.59 -5.00 5.61
C SER A 398 20.40 -5.19 7.10
N ILE A 399 20.37 -6.44 7.54
CA ILE A 399 20.27 -6.83 8.94
C ILE A 399 21.67 -7.25 9.37
N ILE A 400 22.32 -6.41 10.17
CA ILE A 400 23.71 -6.61 10.59
C ILE A 400 23.77 -7.63 11.72
N ASN A 401 22.86 -7.52 12.69
CA ASN A 401 22.63 -8.46 13.78
C ASN A 401 21.19 -8.28 14.32
N ASP A 402 20.84 -8.97 15.39
CA ASP A 402 19.49 -8.99 15.96
C ASP A 402 19.01 -7.61 16.47
N ASP A 403 19.97 -6.75 16.87
CA ASP A 403 19.70 -5.42 17.42
C ASP A 403 19.89 -4.27 16.42
N PHE A 404 20.62 -4.51 15.32
CA PHE A 404 21.00 -3.46 14.40
C PHE A 404 20.74 -3.82 12.94
N SER A 405 19.93 -2.99 12.30
CA SER A 405 19.64 -3.06 10.88
C SER A 405 19.75 -1.69 10.21
N VAL A 406 20.05 -1.68 8.92
CA VAL A 406 20.12 -0.46 8.09
C VAL A 406 19.22 -0.64 6.89
N SER A 407 18.45 0.40 6.60
CA SER A 407 17.66 0.49 5.35
C SER A 407 17.95 1.80 4.67
N ALA A 408 18.16 1.75 3.37
CA ALA A 408 18.33 2.92 2.51
C ALA A 408 17.37 2.82 1.33
N GLN A 409 16.64 3.90 1.08
CA GLN A 409 15.71 3.99 -0.03
C GLN A 409 15.98 5.23 -0.86
N TYR A 410 15.96 5.06 -2.18
CA TYR A 410 15.97 6.15 -3.15
C TYR A 410 14.77 5.99 -4.08
N GLY A 411 14.07 7.06 -4.38
CA GLY A 411 12.93 7.04 -5.28
C GLY A 411 12.71 8.39 -5.96
N VAL A 412 12.01 8.33 -7.08
CA VAL A 412 11.60 9.47 -7.88
C VAL A 412 10.11 9.29 -8.20
N ASN A 413 9.38 10.38 -8.05
CA ASN A 413 7.97 10.56 -8.37
C ASN A 413 7.83 11.86 -9.16
#